data_ea0e71b4566af2a310a222c84c6f9714
#
_entry.id   ea0e71b4566af2a310a222c84c6f9714
#
_cell.length_a   1.000
_cell.length_b   1.000
_cell.length_c   1.000
_cell.angle_alpha   90.00
_cell.angle_beta   90.00
_cell.angle_gamma   90.00
#
_symmetry.space_group_name_H-M   'P 1'
#
loop_
_entity.id
_entity.type
_entity.pdbx_description
1 polymer ?
#
loop_
_entity_poly.entity_id
_entity_poly.type
_entity_poly.pdbx_seq_one_letter_code
_entity_poly.pdbx_strand_id
1 'polypeptide(L)'
;MPWWASKTRPTLRSAGEAKSGREGEVMIQMYTYLDVADNTGAKECMCIKVIGVNKRRYAGLGDLIIASVKKAIPGGDVKPGDVVKGVVVRCRKATRRPDGSYVKFDRNALVLIDAEQNPRGTRIFGAVARELRETGFAKIVSLAAEVV
;
A
#
# COMPACT_ATOMS: atom_id res chain seq x y z
N MET A 1 -47.05 1.19 15.08
CA MET A 1 -45.81 1.29 14.29
C MET A 1 -45.58 0.05 13.49
N PRO A 2 -45.45 0.17 12.18
CA PRO A 2 -45.18 -1.03 11.36
C PRO A 2 -43.84 -1.65 11.73
N TRP A 3 -43.83 -2.93 11.88
CA TRP A 3 -42.63 -3.68 12.22
C TRP A 3 -41.55 -3.60 11.13
N TRP A 4 -41.90 -3.34 9.89
CA TRP A 4 -40.96 -3.24 8.78
C TRP A 4 -40.11 -1.97 8.85
N ALA A 5 -40.63 -0.91 9.45
CA ALA A 5 -39.92 0.36 9.53
C ALA A 5 -38.68 0.29 10.40
N SER A 6 -38.70 -0.54 11.42
CA SER A 6 -37.54 -0.72 12.29
C SER A 6 -36.43 -1.54 11.66
N LYS A 7 -36.77 -2.38 10.70
CA LYS A 7 -35.79 -3.25 10.05
C LYS A 7 -34.94 -2.54 9.01
N THR A 8 -35.53 -1.56 8.33
CA THR A 8 -34.82 -0.87 7.25
C THR A 8 -33.80 0.16 7.76
N ARG A 9 -34.09 0.78 8.88
CA ARG A 9 -33.24 1.85 9.41
C ARG A 9 -31.81 1.42 9.74
N PRO A 10 -31.57 0.35 10.47
CA PRO A 10 -30.19 -0.03 10.79
C PRO A 10 -29.39 -0.37 9.56
N THR A 11 -30.01 -1.02 8.59
CA THR A 11 -29.36 -1.40 7.35
C THR A 11 -28.91 -0.18 6.55
N LEU A 12 -29.79 0.82 6.44
CA LEU A 12 -29.47 2.03 5.69
C LEU A 12 -28.36 2.84 6.36
N ARG A 13 -28.39 2.94 7.68
CA ARG A 13 -27.35 3.67 8.41
C ARG A 13 -25.99 3.02 8.28
N SER A 14 -25.94 1.73 8.45
CA SER A 14 -24.67 1.03 8.34
C SER A 14 -24.08 1.12 6.93
N ALA A 15 -24.91 1.06 5.92
CA ALA A 15 -24.48 1.23 4.53
C ALA A 15 -23.97 2.65 4.27
N GLY A 16 -24.66 3.64 4.81
CA GLY A 16 -24.24 5.03 4.65
C GLY A 16 -22.93 5.33 5.35
N GLU A 17 -22.77 4.83 6.54
CA GLU A 17 -21.53 5.01 7.31
C GLU A 17 -20.35 4.34 6.63
N ALA A 18 -20.56 3.15 6.09
CA ALA A 18 -19.51 2.45 5.37
C ALA A 18 -19.04 3.22 4.14
N LYS A 19 -19.94 3.94 3.47
CA LYS A 19 -19.57 4.75 2.31
C LYS A 19 -18.84 6.02 2.69
N SER A 20 -19.29 6.71 3.71
CA SER A 20 -18.70 7.97 4.11
C SER A 20 -17.26 7.83 4.62
N GLY A 21 -16.99 6.73 5.30
CA GLY A 21 -15.64 6.46 5.77
C GLY A 21 -14.62 6.16 4.70
N ARG A 22 -15.04 6.01 3.47
CA ARG A 22 -14.14 5.64 2.38
C ARG A 22 -13.68 6.79 1.51
N GLU A 23 -14.31 7.94 1.60
CA GLU A 23 -14.07 9.04 0.67
C GLU A 23 -12.67 9.62 0.70
N GLY A 24 -11.93 9.46 1.77
CA GLY A 24 -10.55 9.91 1.86
C GLY A 24 -9.53 8.80 2.05
N GLU A 25 -9.97 7.57 2.11
CA GLU A 25 -9.13 6.44 2.56
C GLU A 25 -9.23 5.26 1.60
N VAL A 26 -8.82 5.48 0.36
CA VAL A 26 -8.87 4.42 -0.64
C VAL A 26 -7.63 3.55 -0.52
N MET A 27 -7.82 2.22 -0.52
CA MET A 27 -6.72 1.27 -0.64
C MET A 27 -6.06 1.39 -2.01
N ILE A 28 -4.84 0.92 -2.12
CA ILE A 28 -4.10 0.96 -3.36
C ILE A 28 -4.74 0.03 -4.38
N GLN A 29 -5.04 0.57 -5.54
CA GLN A 29 -5.64 -0.15 -6.66
C GLN A 29 -4.95 0.26 -7.96
N MET A 30 -5.42 -0.28 -9.09
CA MET A 30 -4.91 0.13 -10.40
C MET A 30 -5.01 1.64 -10.56
N TYR A 31 -4.00 2.24 -11.17
CA TYR A 31 -3.88 3.69 -11.42
C TYR A 31 -3.66 4.55 -10.17
N THR A 32 -3.45 3.94 -9.01
CA THR A 32 -3.05 4.69 -7.81
C THR A 32 -1.59 5.08 -7.90
N TYR A 33 -1.28 6.35 -7.65
CA TYR A 33 0.10 6.84 -7.58
C TYR A 33 0.66 6.59 -6.18
N LEU A 34 1.91 6.14 -6.13
CA LEU A 34 2.61 5.85 -4.89
C LEU A 34 3.98 6.50 -4.91
N ASP A 35 4.41 6.97 -3.76
CA ASP A 35 5.78 7.42 -3.58
C ASP A 35 6.71 6.21 -3.46
N VAL A 36 7.95 6.37 -3.89
CA VAL A 36 8.96 5.33 -3.73
C VAL A 36 9.81 5.67 -2.51
N ALA A 37 9.91 4.74 -1.58
CA ALA A 37 10.54 4.96 -0.30
C ALA A 37 12.02 4.54 -0.26
N ASP A 38 12.59 4.14 -1.38
CA ASP A 38 13.97 3.67 -1.44
C ASP A 38 14.87 4.61 -2.23
N ASN A 39 16.17 4.26 -2.31
CA ASN A 39 17.18 5.08 -2.97
C ASN A 39 17.55 4.57 -4.37
N THR A 40 16.67 3.84 -5.03
CA THR A 40 16.92 3.34 -6.40
C THR A 40 16.87 4.42 -7.48
N GLY A 41 16.39 5.60 -7.14
CA GLY A 41 16.25 6.70 -8.08
C GLY A 41 14.83 6.96 -8.54
N ALA A 42 13.94 6.01 -8.41
CA ALA A 42 12.53 6.23 -8.70
C ALA A 42 11.92 7.11 -7.60
N LYS A 43 11.08 8.06 -7.99
CA LYS A 43 10.41 8.96 -7.06
C LYS A 43 8.92 8.65 -6.94
N GLU A 44 8.27 8.38 -8.05
CA GLU A 44 6.83 8.16 -8.09
C GLU A 44 6.49 7.05 -9.07
N CYS A 45 5.61 6.16 -8.65
CA CYS A 45 5.13 5.05 -9.46
C CYS A 45 3.62 5.02 -9.50
N MET A 46 3.06 4.43 -10.56
CA MET A 46 1.63 4.19 -10.69
C MET A 46 1.37 2.69 -10.65
N CYS A 47 0.46 2.25 -9.80
CA CYS A 47 0.09 0.84 -9.71
C CYS A 47 -0.60 0.39 -11.00
N ILE A 48 -0.07 -0.65 -11.62
CA ILE A 48 -0.67 -1.25 -12.82
C ILE A 48 -1.54 -2.43 -12.41
N LYS A 49 -1.04 -3.28 -11.52
CA LYS A 49 -1.72 -4.51 -11.13
C LYS A 49 -1.36 -4.91 -9.72
N VAL A 50 -2.34 -5.41 -8.98
CA VAL A 50 -2.12 -5.99 -7.66
C VAL A 50 -1.90 -7.48 -7.84
N ILE A 51 -0.76 -7.97 -7.33
CA ILE A 51 -0.42 -9.40 -7.40
C ILE A 51 -1.08 -10.10 -6.23
N GLY A 52 -1.74 -11.21 -6.49
CA GLY A 52 -2.36 -11.99 -5.44
C GLY A 52 -3.24 -13.08 -6.02
N VAL A 53 -3.67 -13.97 -5.15
CA VAL A 53 -4.59 -15.05 -5.50
C VAL A 53 -6.00 -14.47 -5.64
N ASN A 54 -6.78 -15.00 -6.57
CA ASN A 54 -8.21 -14.68 -6.75
C ASN A 54 -8.50 -13.23 -7.17
N LYS A 55 -7.81 -12.72 -8.17
CA LYS A 55 -8.12 -11.42 -8.79
C LYS A 55 -8.25 -10.29 -7.77
N ARG A 56 -7.25 -10.10 -6.94
CA ARG A 56 -7.25 -9.02 -5.96
C ARG A 56 -7.39 -7.66 -6.65
N ARG A 57 -8.27 -6.83 -6.12
CA ARG A 57 -8.48 -5.47 -6.63
C ARG A 57 -7.70 -4.43 -5.84
N TYR A 58 -7.42 -4.69 -4.56
CA TYR A 58 -6.83 -3.72 -3.66
C TYR A 58 -5.60 -4.28 -2.99
N ALA A 59 -4.59 -3.46 -2.84
CA ALA A 59 -3.37 -3.79 -2.12
C ALA A 59 -3.37 -3.06 -0.77
N GLY A 60 -2.95 -3.76 0.25
CA GLY A 60 -2.70 -3.20 1.57
C GLY A 60 -1.22 -3.30 1.92
N LEU A 61 -0.91 -3.14 3.21
CA LEU A 61 0.46 -3.25 3.70
C LEU A 61 1.03 -4.65 3.47
N GLY A 62 2.23 -4.71 2.92
CA GLY A 62 2.91 -5.97 2.66
C GLY A 62 2.50 -6.68 1.38
N ASP A 63 1.60 -6.11 0.60
CA ASP A 63 1.17 -6.71 -0.66
C ASP A 63 2.11 -6.35 -1.80
N LEU A 64 2.26 -7.28 -2.73
CA LEU A 64 3.06 -7.09 -3.94
C LEU A 64 2.21 -6.43 -5.02
N ILE A 65 2.80 -5.47 -5.70
CA ILE A 65 2.17 -4.82 -6.85
C ILE A 65 3.17 -4.70 -8.00
N ILE A 66 2.63 -4.59 -9.21
CA ILE A 66 3.40 -4.20 -10.39
C ILE A 66 3.09 -2.73 -10.66
N ALA A 67 4.12 -1.93 -10.81
CA ALA A 67 3.99 -0.50 -10.98
C ALA A 67 4.81 0.01 -12.16
N SER A 68 4.37 1.10 -12.75
CA SER A 68 5.12 1.83 -13.78
C SER A 68 5.75 3.06 -13.15
N VAL A 69 7.03 3.24 -13.37
CA VAL A 69 7.76 4.42 -12.87
C VAL A 69 7.33 5.65 -13.67
N LYS A 70 6.86 6.67 -13.00
CA LYS A 70 6.43 7.92 -13.62
C LYS A 70 7.45 9.05 -13.47
N LYS A 71 8.13 9.10 -12.34
CA LYS A 71 9.18 10.07 -12.07
C LYS A 71 10.40 9.37 -11.51
N ALA A 72 11.57 9.72 -12.00
CA ALA A 72 12.83 9.17 -11.54
C ALA A 72 13.93 10.23 -11.63
N ILE A 73 14.99 10.04 -10.84
CA ILE A 73 16.16 10.88 -10.87
C ILE A 73 16.98 10.53 -12.14
N PRO A 74 17.44 11.51 -12.91
CA PRO A 74 18.33 11.23 -14.05
C PRO A 74 19.59 10.49 -13.60
N GLY A 75 19.97 9.46 -14.33
CA GLY A 75 21.17 8.67 -14.04
C GLY A 75 21.00 7.60 -12.96
N GLY A 76 19.78 7.39 -12.45
CA GLY A 76 19.51 6.29 -11.52
C GLY A 76 19.34 4.95 -12.21
N ASP A 77 19.23 3.90 -11.41
CA ASP A 77 19.05 2.52 -11.90
C ASP A 77 17.70 2.34 -12.60
N VAL A 78 16.73 3.16 -12.28
CA VAL A 78 15.37 3.06 -12.78
C VAL A 78 15.03 4.31 -13.59
N LYS A 79 14.46 4.10 -14.76
CA LYS A 79 14.08 5.19 -15.67
C LYS A 79 12.57 5.36 -15.70
N PRO A 80 12.05 6.58 -16.03
CA PRO A 80 10.62 6.76 -16.24
C PRO A 80 10.11 5.83 -17.35
N GLY A 81 8.96 5.25 -17.12
CA GLY A 81 8.35 4.30 -18.04
C GLY A 81 8.69 2.84 -17.77
N ASP A 82 9.64 2.56 -16.90
CA ASP A 82 9.98 1.19 -16.54
C ASP A 82 8.85 0.53 -15.74
N VAL A 83 8.64 -0.76 -15.98
CA VAL A 83 7.71 -1.56 -15.22
C VAL A 83 8.50 -2.31 -14.15
N VAL A 84 8.13 -2.09 -12.90
CA VAL A 84 8.86 -2.63 -11.75
C VAL A 84 7.90 -3.33 -10.80
N LYS A 85 8.44 -4.22 -9.99
CA LYS A 85 7.72 -4.92 -8.95
C LYS A 85 8.05 -4.28 -7.61
N GLY A 86 7.05 -4.07 -6.78
CA GLY A 86 7.26 -3.45 -5.49
C GLY A 86 6.35 -4.02 -4.43
N VAL A 87 6.69 -3.73 -3.18
CA VAL A 87 5.88 -4.09 -2.02
C VAL A 87 5.42 -2.82 -1.32
N VAL A 88 4.17 -2.80 -0.91
CA VAL A 88 3.59 -1.65 -0.23
C VAL A 88 4.09 -1.59 1.20
N VAL A 89 4.77 -0.51 1.56
CA VAL A 89 5.31 -0.31 2.91
C VAL A 89 4.51 0.68 3.73
N ARG A 90 3.81 1.60 3.07
CA ARG A 90 2.94 2.57 3.72
C ARG A 90 1.62 2.65 2.98
N CYS A 91 0.54 2.76 3.72
CA CYS A 91 -0.79 2.87 3.13
C CYS A 91 -1.56 3.98 3.84
N ARG A 92 -2.20 4.83 3.06
CA ARG A 92 -2.99 5.94 3.61
C ARG A 92 -4.23 5.46 4.35
N LYS A 93 -4.79 4.32 3.94
CA LYS A 93 -5.92 3.74 4.63
C LYS A 93 -5.48 3.09 5.95
N ALA A 94 -6.24 3.31 7.01
CA ALA A 94 -5.98 2.67 8.29
C ALA A 94 -6.08 1.16 8.18
N THR A 95 -5.06 0.46 8.63
CA THR A 95 -5.01 -0.99 8.63
C THR A 95 -5.15 -1.50 10.07
N ARG A 96 -6.12 -2.38 10.28
CA ARG A 96 -6.35 -2.96 11.59
C ARG A 96 -5.33 -4.06 11.88
N ARG A 97 -4.78 -4.03 13.09
CA ARG A 97 -3.87 -5.06 13.58
C ARG A 97 -4.62 -6.08 14.44
N PRO A 98 -4.06 -7.29 14.61
CA PRO A 98 -4.70 -8.32 15.43
C PRO A 98 -4.96 -7.90 16.89
N ASP A 99 -4.15 -7.00 17.43
CA ASP A 99 -4.32 -6.48 18.79
C ASP A 99 -5.42 -5.43 18.93
N GLY A 100 -6.08 -5.07 17.85
CA GLY A 100 -7.15 -4.07 17.83
C GLY A 100 -6.69 -2.65 17.54
N SER A 101 -5.40 -2.40 17.44
CA SER A 101 -4.89 -1.09 17.07
C SER A 101 -4.94 -0.88 15.56
N TYR A 102 -4.75 0.37 15.14
CA TYR A 102 -4.73 0.73 13.72
C TYR A 102 -3.41 1.41 13.40
N VAL A 103 -2.92 1.19 12.20
CA VAL A 103 -1.78 1.92 11.65
C VAL A 103 -2.23 2.65 10.39
N LYS A 104 -1.84 3.92 10.28
CA LYS A 104 -2.21 4.80 9.17
C LYS A 104 -1.03 5.71 8.85
N PHE A 105 -0.81 5.91 7.56
CA PHE A 105 0.24 6.80 7.06
C PHE A 105 -0.38 7.93 6.24
N ASP A 106 0.37 9.00 6.05
CA ASP A 106 -0.11 10.16 5.29
C ASP A 106 -0.20 9.88 3.80
N ARG A 107 0.67 9.03 3.28
CA ARG A 107 0.74 8.70 1.86
C ARG A 107 0.98 7.22 1.65
N ASN A 108 0.61 6.76 0.45
CA ASN A 108 0.96 5.43 0.01
C ASN A 108 2.41 5.42 -0.46
N ALA A 109 3.16 4.41 -0.07
CA ALA A 109 4.54 4.25 -0.51
C ALA A 109 4.87 2.80 -0.77
N LEU A 110 5.81 2.58 -1.68
CA LEU A 110 6.29 1.25 -2.00
C LEU A 110 7.81 1.22 -2.00
N VAL A 111 8.35 0.01 -1.89
CA VAL A 111 9.77 -0.27 -2.05
C VAL A 111 9.93 -1.20 -3.25
N LEU A 112 10.86 -0.87 -4.13
CA LEU A 112 11.12 -1.71 -5.30
C LEU A 112 11.86 -2.98 -4.88
N ILE A 113 11.43 -4.10 -5.43
CA ILE A 113 12.04 -5.40 -5.18
C ILE A 113 12.45 -6.05 -6.50
N ASP A 114 13.36 -7.01 -6.42
CA ASP A 114 13.77 -7.80 -7.58
C ASP A 114 12.93 -9.08 -7.68
N ALA A 115 13.30 -9.95 -8.64
CA ALA A 115 12.60 -11.21 -8.87
C ALA A 115 12.70 -12.16 -7.66
N GLU A 116 13.72 -12.01 -6.84
CA GLU A 116 13.94 -12.84 -5.64
C GLU A 116 13.30 -12.23 -4.39
N GLN A 117 12.53 -11.15 -4.55
CA GLN A 117 11.87 -10.42 -3.48
C GLN A 117 12.83 -9.75 -2.50
N ASN A 118 14.03 -9.44 -2.95
CA ASN A 118 14.98 -8.65 -2.19
C ASN A 118 14.83 -7.18 -2.58
N PRO A 119 15.02 -6.24 -1.63
CA PRO A 119 14.95 -4.82 -1.97
C PRO A 119 16.06 -4.46 -2.96
N ARG A 120 15.72 -3.68 -3.97
CA ARG A 120 16.69 -3.22 -4.99
C ARG A 120 17.58 -2.12 -4.44
N GLY A 121 17.06 -1.29 -3.57
CA GLY A 121 17.82 -0.23 -2.93
C GLY A 121 18.54 -0.69 -1.69
N THR A 122 19.51 0.11 -1.24
CA THR A 122 20.28 -0.14 -0.02
C THR A 122 19.73 0.57 1.20
N ARG A 123 18.89 1.58 1.00
CA ARG A 123 18.28 2.35 2.08
C ARG A 123 16.80 2.55 1.83
N ILE A 124 16.05 2.59 2.91
CA ILE A 124 14.62 2.88 2.88
C ILE A 124 14.38 4.13 3.70
N PHE A 125 13.68 5.10 3.12
CA PHE A 125 13.38 6.37 3.75
C PHE A 125 12.04 6.32 4.47
N GLY A 126 11.99 6.92 5.65
CA GLY A 126 10.78 7.02 6.44
C GLY A 126 10.42 5.73 7.16
N ALA A 127 9.20 5.69 7.67
CA ALA A 127 8.70 4.57 8.44
C ALA A 127 8.15 3.47 7.55
N VAL A 128 8.27 2.24 7.98
CA VAL A 128 7.61 1.09 7.36
C VAL A 128 6.73 0.39 8.37
N ALA A 129 5.72 -0.30 7.89
CA ALA A 129 4.82 -1.05 8.76
C ALA A 129 5.47 -2.35 9.24
N ARG A 130 5.19 -2.73 10.47
CA ARG A 130 5.69 -3.99 11.06
C ARG A 130 5.18 -5.22 10.34
N GLU A 131 4.02 -5.12 9.71
CA GLU A 131 3.39 -6.24 8.99
C GLU A 131 4.27 -6.83 7.90
N LEU A 132 5.23 -6.07 7.40
CA LEU A 132 6.18 -6.56 6.39
C LEU A 132 7.04 -7.72 6.90
N ARG A 133 7.34 -7.77 8.18
CA ARG A 133 8.09 -8.87 8.78
C ARG A 133 7.31 -10.17 8.72
N GLU A 134 6.00 -10.09 8.92
CA GLU A 134 5.11 -11.25 8.89
C GLU A 134 4.88 -11.78 7.48
N THR A 135 4.95 -10.90 6.49
CA THR A 135 4.73 -11.29 5.09
C THR A 135 6.00 -11.74 4.36
N GLY A 136 7.12 -11.85 5.08
CA GLY A 136 8.35 -12.36 4.51
C GLY A 136 9.35 -11.33 4.01
N PHE A 137 9.10 -10.05 4.28
CA PHE A 137 9.98 -8.95 3.86
C PHE A 137 10.84 -8.41 4.99
N ALA A 138 11.44 -9.31 5.77
CA ALA A 138 12.27 -8.94 6.90
C ALA A 138 13.48 -8.08 6.51
N LYS A 139 14.02 -8.27 5.31
CA LYS A 139 15.14 -7.47 4.81
C LYS A 139 14.74 -5.99 4.65
N ILE A 140 13.53 -5.72 4.20
CA ILE A 140 13.02 -4.36 4.05
C ILE A 140 12.91 -3.72 5.44
N VAL A 141 12.39 -4.45 6.42
CA VAL A 141 12.27 -3.96 7.79
C VAL A 141 13.64 -3.63 8.38
N SER A 142 14.66 -4.46 8.11
CA SER A 142 16.01 -4.22 8.61
C SER A 142 16.69 -2.99 7.99
N LEU A 143 16.34 -2.64 6.76
CA LEU A 143 16.88 -1.46 6.07
C LEU A 143 16.12 -0.18 6.41
N ALA A 144 14.96 -0.28 7.02
CA ALA A 144 14.11 0.87 7.30
C ALA A 144 14.70 1.73 8.42
N ALA A 145 14.52 3.03 8.31
CA ALA A 145 14.95 3.96 9.35
C ALA A 145 14.09 3.86 10.60
N GLU A 146 12.81 3.52 10.42
CA GLU A 146 11.85 3.42 11.51
C GLU A 146 10.81 2.34 11.19
N VAL A 147 10.40 1.60 12.21
CA VAL A 147 9.36 0.56 12.08
C VAL A 147 8.21 0.88 13.02
N VAL A 148 7.03 0.96 12.48
CA VAL A 148 5.81 1.34 13.22
C VAL A 148 4.86 0.17 13.42
#